data_fd3ff150d4d83839880750c441652a9c
#
_entry.id   fd3ff150d4d83839880750c441652a9c
#
_cell.length_a   1.000
_cell.length_b   1.000
_cell.length_c   1.000
_cell.angle_alpha   90.00
_cell.angle_beta   90.00
_cell.angle_gamma   90.00
#
_symmetry.space_group_name_H-M   'P 1'
#
loop_
_entity.id
_entity.type
_entity.pdbx_description
1 polymer ?
#
loop_
_entity_poly.entity_id
_entity_poly.type
_entity_poly.pdbx_seq_one_letter_code
_entity_poly.pdbx_strand_id
1 'polypeptide(L)'
;MDRLFVSTRKGLFSLVRDGSWWSIERVSFVGDAVSLAMFDARDGSLYAALGLGHFGVKLRRSRDLGASWEELPAPAFPKQPEGAVDTLPDGKPWPWRVEQVWALEPGAGPGEIWCGTVGGGLFRSRDAGGSWQLVRGLWDHPKRKEWFGGGADLPGIHSLSIHPGDPRQVVLGVSCGGAWRSEDGGDTWALSSKGMFAEYMPPQRRDDEAIQDPHRIVRCAAHPERLWAQHHNGVFRSDDGGRSWVSLDARPSVFGFAVAAHPTQPDTAWLVPAVKDDERVPPEARVVVSRTRDAGKTWEVLRRGLPQTHAYDIVYRHALDVDATGQRLAMGSTTGSLWATGDGGDEWTCVSNHLPPIYAVRFVA
;
A
#
# COMPACT_ATOMS: atom_id res chain seq x y z
N MET A 1 -7.13 23.89 -0.43
CA MET A 1 -8.19 23.25 0.40
C MET A 1 -7.78 21.82 0.62
N ASP A 2 -7.68 21.40 1.85
CA ASP A 2 -7.22 20.04 2.17
C ASP A 2 -8.27 19.03 1.68
N ARG A 3 -7.80 17.97 1.01
CA ARG A 3 -8.67 16.97 0.42
C ARG A 3 -8.17 15.57 0.76
N LEU A 4 -9.10 14.64 0.98
CA LEU A 4 -8.85 13.25 1.24
C LEU A 4 -9.69 12.39 0.30
N PHE A 5 -9.09 11.42 -0.36
CA PHE A 5 -9.78 10.39 -1.13
C PHE A 5 -9.86 9.10 -0.32
N VAL A 6 -11.05 8.53 -0.22
CA VAL A 6 -11.33 7.29 0.50
C VAL A 6 -11.90 6.27 -0.47
N SER A 7 -11.09 5.29 -0.80
CA SER A 7 -11.46 4.18 -1.70
C SER A 7 -12.15 3.08 -0.89
N THR A 8 -13.33 2.67 -1.33
CA THR A 8 -14.18 1.75 -0.57
C THR A 8 -14.73 0.64 -1.46
N ARG A 9 -15.36 -0.35 -0.84
CA ARG A 9 -16.08 -1.41 -1.53
C ARG A 9 -17.25 -0.91 -2.40
N LYS A 10 -17.75 0.33 -2.19
CA LYS A 10 -18.94 0.86 -2.88
C LYS A 10 -18.78 2.31 -3.32
N GLY A 11 -17.60 2.68 -3.78
CA GLY A 11 -17.35 4.00 -4.35
C GLY A 11 -16.06 4.65 -3.86
N LEU A 12 -15.74 5.77 -4.51
CA LEU A 12 -14.68 6.68 -4.13
C LEU A 12 -15.31 7.92 -3.48
N PHE A 13 -14.99 8.15 -2.21
CA PHE A 13 -15.46 9.29 -1.46
C PHE A 13 -14.39 10.39 -1.48
N SER A 14 -14.74 11.57 -1.97
CA SER A 14 -13.91 12.77 -1.89
C SER A 14 -14.36 13.59 -0.69
N LEU A 15 -13.46 13.80 0.25
CA LEU A 15 -13.72 14.62 1.43
C LEU A 15 -12.91 15.90 1.34
N VAL A 16 -13.49 16.98 1.86
CA VAL A 16 -12.86 18.28 2.03
C VAL A 16 -12.84 18.66 3.50
N ARG A 17 -11.81 19.42 3.88
CA ARG A 17 -11.64 19.91 5.24
C ARG A 17 -12.05 21.37 5.34
N ASP A 18 -12.89 21.68 6.34
CA ASP A 18 -13.22 23.03 6.77
C ASP A 18 -12.90 23.16 8.26
N GLY A 19 -11.93 23.99 8.59
CA GLY A 19 -11.38 24.07 9.94
C GLY A 19 -10.83 22.73 10.44
N SER A 20 -11.47 22.15 11.46
CA SER A 20 -11.13 20.81 12.00
C SER A 20 -12.01 19.69 11.46
N TRP A 21 -13.06 20.01 10.68
CA TRP A 21 -14.06 19.05 10.24
C TRP A 21 -13.80 18.55 8.83
N TRP A 22 -14.03 17.26 8.62
CA TRP A 22 -14.04 16.62 7.30
C TRP A 22 -15.49 16.37 6.88
N SER A 23 -15.84 16.73 5.65
CA SER A 23 -17.15 16.47 5.07
C SER A 23 -17.03 15.79 3.71
N ILE A 24 -17.98 14.92 3.39
CA ILE A 24 -18.04 14.29 2.06
C ILE A 24 -18.55 15.34 1.08
N GLU A 25 -17.70 15.71 0.13
CA GLU A 25 -18.07 16.63 -0.95
C GLU A 25 -18.70 15.88 -2.12
N ARG A 26 -18.18 14.67 -2.41
CA ARG A 26 -18.58 13.90 -3.59
C ARG A 26 -18.42 12.41 -3.37
N VAL A 27 -19.26 11.62 -4.04
CA VAL A 27 -19.09 10.17 -4.16
C VAL A 27 -19.11 9.82 -5.64
N SER A 28 -18.03 9.19 -6.13
CA SER A 28 -17.92 8.67 -7.49
C SER A 28 -18.04 7.14 -7.47
N PHE A 29 -18.51 6.54 -8.56
CA PHE A 29 -18.62 5.08 -8.74
C PHE A 29 -19.48 4.40 -7.66
N VAL A 30 -20.62 5.00 -7.34
CA VAL A 30 -21.54 4.49 -6.30
C VAL A 30 -21.96 3.05 -6.62
N GLY A 31 -21.67 2.14 -5.68
CA GLY A 31 -21.97 0.71 -5.83
C GLY A 31 -20.76 -0.12 -6.30
N ASP A 32 -19.79 0.47 -6.97
CA ASP A 32 -18.61 -0.20 -7.50
C ASP A 32 -17.47 -0.24 -6.47
N ALA A 33 -16.69 -1.32 -6.46
CA ALA A 33 -15.51 -1.41 -5.62
C ALA A 33 -14.36 -0.61 -6.25
N VAL A 34 -13.81 0.34 -5.48
CA VAL A 34 -12.60 1.11 -5.82
C VAL A 34 -11.46 0.61 -4.96
N SER A 35 -10.49 -0.11 -5.56
CA SER A 35 -9.39 -0.72 -4.83
C SER A 35 -8.41 0.32 -4.27
N LEU A 36 -8.13 1.37 -5.06
CA LEU A 36 -7.32 2.51 -4.63
C LEU A 36 -7.54 3.73 -5.56
N ALA A 37 -7.16 4.90 -5.06
CA ALA A 37 -7.02 6.12 -5.85
C ALA A 37 -5.61 6.69 -5.67
N MET A 38 -5.11 7.38 -6.71
CA MET A 38 -3.82 8.07 -6.72
C MET A 38 -4.03 9.47 -7.28
N PHE A 39 -3.54 10.48 -6.56
CA PHE A 39 -3.47 11.84 -7.07
C PHE A 39 -2.03 12.12 -7.56
N ASP A 40 -1.92 12.56 -8.80
CA ASP A 40 -0.64 12.98 -9.36
C ASP A 40 -0.53 14.51 -9.26
N ALA A 41 0.19 14.99 -8.27
CA ALA A 41 0.37 16.42 -8.02
C ALA A 41 1.13 17.15 -9.16
N ARG A 42 1.81 16.39 -10.05
CA ARG A 42 2.59 16.98 -11.15
C ARG A 42 1.71 17.58 -12.25
N ASP A 43 0.50 17.02 -12.46
CA ASP A 43 -0.45 17.49 -13.49
C ASP A 43 -1.89 17.66 -12.96
N GLY A 44 -2.12 17.37 -11.70
CA GLY A 44 -3.43 17.45 -11.05
C GLY A 44 -4.39 16.31 -11.42
N SER A 45 -3.91 15.25 -12.05
CA SER A 45 -4.72 14.09 -12.43
C SER A 45 -5.03 13.21 -11.21
N LEU A 46 -6.28 12.78 -11.10
CA LEU A 46 -6.73 11.78 -10.14
C LEU A 46 -7.05 10.49 -10.86
N TYR A 47 -6.45 9.40 -10.43
CA TYR A 47 -6.69 8.06 -10.96
C TYR A 47 -7.47 7.24 -9.95
N ALA A 48 -8.39 6.38 -10.45
CA ALA A 48 -9.13 5.43 -9.63
C ALA A 48 -9.12 4.05 -10.31
N ALA A 49 -8.73 3.04 -9.55
CA ALA A 49 -8.75 1.65 -10.00
C ALA A 49 -9.98 0.94 -9.41
N LEU A 50 -10.80 0.36 -10.28
CA LEU A 50 -12.04 -0.32 -9.92
C LEU A 50 -11.91 -1.82 -10.16
N GLY A 51 -12.48 -2.62 -9.24
CA GLY A 51 -12.62 -4.07 -9.36
C GLY A 51 -14.09 -4.44 -9.55
N LEU A 52 -14.48 -4.74 -10.78
CA LEU A 52 -15.89 -4.95 -11.16
C LEU A 52 -16.25 -6.44 -11.30
N GLY A 53 -15.57 -7.32 -10.55
CA GLY A 53 -15.82 -8.76 -10.59
C GLY A 53 -15.59 -9.34 -12.00
N HIS A 54 -16.60 -10.01 -12.55
CA HIS A 54 -16.50 -10.62 -13.89
C HIS A 54 -16.30 -9.61 -15.04
N PHE A 55 -16.60 -8.32 -14.83
CA PHE A 55 -16.29 -7.26 -15.80
C PHE A 55 -14.82 -6.80 -15.74
N GLY A 56 -14.03 -7.40 -14.84
CA GLY A 56 -12.60 -7.17 -14.72
C GLY A 56 -12.21 -5.87 -14.04
N VAL A 57 -10.95 -5.53 -14.17
CA VAL A 57 -10.36 -4.31 -13.64
C VAL A 57 -10.58 -3.16 -14.61
N LYS A 58 -10.92 -1.99 -14.08
CA LYS A 58 -11.06 -0.74 -14.82
C LYS A 58 -10.17 0.33 -14.22
N LEU A 59 -9.63 1.20 -15.07
CA LEU A 59 -8.91 2.37 -14.65
C LEU A 59 -9.65 3.63 -15.14
N ARG A 60 -9.79 4.60 -14.25
CA ARG A 60 -10.45 5.88 -14.52
C ARG A 60 -9.48 7.03 -14.23
N ARG A 61 -9.58 8.10 -15.00
CA ARG A 61 -8.85 9.34 -14.74
C ARG A 61 -9.81 10.52 -14.69
N SER A 62 -9.56 11.42 -13.76
CA SER A 62 -10.22 12.72 -13.65
C SER A 62 -9.16 13.83 -13.69
N ARG A 63 -9.48 14.94 -14.34
CA ARG A 63 -8.64 16.16 -14.37
C ARG A 63 -9.26 17.32 -13.58
N ASP A 64 -10.38 17.05 -12.91
CA ASP A 64 -11.21 18.03 -12.18
C ASP A 64 -11.58 17.50 -10.79
N LEU A 65 -10.65 16.79 -10.14
CA LEU A 65 -10.77 16.26 -8.78
C LEU A 65 -12.02 15.37 -8.58
N GLY A 66 -12.36 14.59 -9.62
CA GLY A 66 -13.45 13.61 -9.57
C GLY A 66 -14.82 14.16 -9.99
N ALA A 67 -14.92 15.38 -10.54
CA ALA A 67 -16.16 15.89 -11.07
C ALA A 67 -16.58 15.17 -12.35
N SER A 68 -15.62 14.85 -13.21
CA SER A 68 -15.81 14.00 -14.39
C SER A 68 -14.73 12.93 -14.49
N TRP A 69 -15.03 11.86 -15.20
CA TRP A 69 -14.14 10.71 -15.33
C TRP A 69 -14.09 10.20 -16.76
N GLU A 70 -12.88 9.93 -17.25
CA GLU A 70 -12.65 9.20 -18.49
C GLU A 70 -12.18 7.77 -18.20
N GLU A 71 -12.56 6.82 -19.03
CA GLU A 71 -12.04 5.45 -18.96
C GLU A 71 -10.69 5.37 -19.66
N LEU A 72 -9.72 4.77 -19.00
CA LEU A 72 -8.40 4.47 -19.54
C LEU A 72 -8.26 2.95 -19.73
N PRO A 73 -7.37 2.49 -20.64
CA PRO A 73 -6.95 1.11 -20.67
C PRO A 73 -6.44 0.66 -19.32
N ALA A 74 -6.94 -0.47 -18.81
CA ALA A 74 -6.38 -1.09 -17.61
C ALA A 74 -5.09 -1.85 -17.96
N PRO A 75 -4.13 -1.98 -17.02
CA PRO A 75 -2.99 -2.86 -17.22
C PRO A 75 -3.43 -4.28 -17.56
N ALA A 76 -2.79 -4.88 -18.55
CA ALA A 76 -3.10 -6.24 -18.96
C ALA A 76 -1.82 -7.00 -19.31
N PHE A 77 -1.77 -8.28 -18.95
CA PHE A 77 -0.69 -9.14 -19.38
C PHE A 77 -0.72 -9.32 -20.90
N PRO A 78 0.45 -9.43 -21.54
CA PRO A 78 0.51 -9.88 -22.92
C PRO A 78 -0.01 -11.32 -23.02
N LYS A 79 -0.36 -11.74 -24.24
CA LYS A 79 -0.72 -13.15 -24.48
C LYS A 79 0.45 -14.04 -24.03
N GLN A 80 0.13 -15.03 -23.19
CA GLN A 80 1.15 -16.01 -22.79
C GLN A 80 1.76 -16.67 -24.02
N PRO A 81 3.10 -16.81 -24.11
CA PRO A 81 3.73 -17.48 -25.22
C PRO A 81 3.25 -18.93 -25.36
N GLU A 82 3.05 -19.38 -26.59
CA GLU A 82 2.61 -20.74 -26.86
C GLU A 82 3.61 -21.76 -26.32
N GLY A 83 3.14 -22.77 -25.58
CA GLY A 83 3.99 -23.78 -24.94
C GLY A 83 4.74 -23.33 -23.69
N ALA A 84 4.60 -22.08 -23.27
CA ALA A 84 5.21 -21.61 -22.03
C ALA A 84 4.52 -22.25 -20.82
N VAL A 85 5.32 -22.87 -19.96
CA VAL A 85 4.88 -23.40 -18.67
C VAL A 85 5.26 -22.39 -17.59
N ASP A 86 4.25 -21.75 -17.01
CA ASP A 86 4.41 -20.83 -15.88
C ASP A 86 3.47 -21.30 -14.77
N THR A 87 4.03 -21.69 -13.62
CA THR A 87 3.27 -22.28 -12.52
C THR A 87 3.63 -21.62 -11.20
N LEU A 88 2.64 -21.55 -10.33
CA LEU A 88 2.81 -21.26 -8.91
C LEU A 88 3.56 -22.38 -8.20
N PRO A 89 4.12 -22.15 -7.00
CA PRO A 89 4.81 -23.21 -6.23
C PRO A 89 3.95 -24.44 -5.91
N ASP A 90 2.62 -24.29 -5.88
CA ASP A 90 1.67 -25.41 -5.68
C ASP A 90 1.37 -26.21 -6.97
N GLY A 91 2.01 -25.86 -8.08
CA GLY A 91 1.89 -26.52 -9.37
C GLY A 91 0.71 -26.04 -10.23
N LYS A 92 -0.14 -25.17 -9.73
CA LYS A 92 -1.23 -24.58 -10.53
C LYS A 92 -0.68 -23.63 -11.59
N PRO A 93 -1.35 -23.52 -12.75
CA PRO A 93 -0.98 -22.53 -13.76
C PRO A 93 -0.99 -21.12 -13.19
N TRP A 94 0.03 -20.34 -13.46
CA TRP A 94 0.02 -18.92 -13.15
C TRP A 94 -0.92 -18.21 -14.11
N PRO A 95 -2.00 -17.56 -13.62
CA PRO A 95 -2.90 -16.84 -14.49
C PRO A 95 -2.24 -15.55 -14.98
N TRP A 96 -2.10 -15.40 -16.30
CA TRP A 96 -1.60 -14.18 -16.92
C TRP A 96 -2.74 -13.15 -17.03
N ARG A 97 -3.27 -12.77 -15.88
CA ARG A 97 -4.35 -11.77 -15.79
C ARG A 97 -4.18 -10.90 -14.55
N VAL A 98 -4.70 -9.69 -14.65
CA VAL A 98 -4.79 -8.76 -13.53
C VAL A 98 -6.08 -9.02 -12.77
N GLU A 99 -5.97 -9.43 -11.51
CA GLU A 99 -7.14 -9.61 -10.64
C GLU A 99 -7.56 -8.29 -9.98
N GLN A 100 -6.56 -7.47 -9.61
CA GLN A 100 -6.77 -6.20 -8.95
C GLN A 100 -5.55 -5.30 -9.15
N VAL A 101 -5.76 -4.00 -9.32
CA VAL A 101 -4.70 -3.00 -9.12
C VAL A 101 -4.51 -2.81 -7.63
N TRP A 102 -3.28 -3.04 -7.16
CA TRP A 102 -2.97 -3.01 -5.73
C TRP A 102 -1.93 -1.96 -5.33
N ALA A 103 -1.20 -1.41 -6.30
CA ALA A 103 -0.37 -0.22 -6.14
C ALA A 103 -0.47 0.64 -7.40
N LEU A 104 -0.47 1.95 -7.23
CA LEU A 104 -0.45 2.93 -8.31
C LEU A 104 0.30 4.15 -7.79
N GLU A 105 1.45 4.47 -8.42
CA GLU A 105 2.32 5.55 -7.95
C GLU A 105 2.89 6.33 -9.14
N PRO A 106 3.07 7.66 -9.00
CA PRO A 106 3.71 8.48 -10.01
C PRO A 106 5.17 8.04 -10.22
N GLY A 107 5.62 8.00 -11.47
CA GLY A 107 7.02 7.73 -11.83
C GLY A 107 7.87 9.01 -11.90
N ALA A 108 8.98 8.95 -12.67
CA ALA A 108 9.96 10.01 -12.77
C ALA A 108 9.45 11.27 -13.51
N GLY A 109 8.90 11.08 -14.69
CA GLY A 109 8.50 12.16 -15.60
C GLY A 109 6.98 12.38 -15.64
N PRO A 110 6.54 13.48 -16.23
CA PRO A 110 5.13 13.72 -16.48
C PRO A 110 4.49 12.57 -17.26
N GLY A 111 3.33 12.09 -16.79
CA GLY A 111 2.62 10.98 -17.41
C GLY A 111 3.20 9.60 -17.15
N GLU A 112 4.30 9.49 -16.43
CA GLU A 112 4.83 8.21 -16.03
C GLU A 112 4.13 7.70 -14.76
N ILE A 113 3.61 6.47 -14.83
CA ILE A 113 2.88 5.82 -13.74
C ILE A 113 3.34 4.37 -13.62
N TRP A 114 3.54 3.92 -12.39
CA TRP A 114 3.81 2.54 -12.04
C TRP A 114 2.55 1.90 -11.45
N CYS A 115 2.30 0.65 -11.82
CA CYS A 115 1.15 -0.10 -11.35
C CYS A 115 1.54 -1.52 -10.92
N GLY A 116 1.34 -1.83 -9.64
CA GLY A 116 1.45 -3.15 -9.06
C GLY A 116 0.09 -3.83 -8.97
N THR A 117 0.04 -5.15 -9.24
CA THR A 117 -1.23 -5.87 -9.34
C THR A 117 -1.23 -7.15 -8.54
N VAL A 118 -2.43 -7.61 -8.12
CA VAL A 118 -2.66 -9.02 -7.78
C VAL A 118 -2.63 -9.81 -9.08
N GLY A 119 -1.91 -10.91 -9.08
CA GLY A 119 -1.43 -11.65 -10.25
C GLY A 119 0.06 -11.45 -10.47
N GLY A 120 0.72 -10.59 -9.63
CA GLY A 120 2.18 -10.42 -9.59
C GLY A 120 2.76 -9.56 -10.72
N GLY A 121 1.91 -8.93 -11.56
CA GLY A 121 2.37 -8.03 -12.61
C GLY A 121 2.76 -6.66 -12.08
N LEU A 122 3.94 -6.19 -12.48
CA LEU A 122 4.35 -4.80 -12.42
C LEU A 122 4.24 -4.19 -13.80
N PHE A 123 3.50 -3.10 -13.91
CA PHE A 123 3.30 -2.41 -15.19
C PHE A 123 3.76 -0.97 -15.09
N ARG A 124 4.15 -0.41 -16.23
CA ARG A 124 4.57 0.98 -16.36
C ARG A 124 3.85 1.62 -17.54
N SER A 125 3.27 2.78 -17.32
CA SER A 125 2.77 3.69 -18.36
C SER A 125 3.72 4.87 -18.47
N ARG A 126 3.88 5.43 -19.70
CA ARG A 126 4.62 6.66 -19.97
C ARG A 126 3.76 7.73 -20.64
N ASP A 127 2.47 7.48 -20.74
CA ASP A 127 1.48 8.30 -21.43
C ASP A 127 0.21 8.55 -20.58
N ALA A 128 0.45 8.72 -19.26
CA ALA A 128 -0.59 9.02 -18.28
C ALA A 128 -1.72 7.97 -18.25
N GLY A 129 -1.36 6.70 -18.38
CA GLY A 129 -2.29 5.56 -18.33
C GLY A 129 -2.94 5.21 -19.67
N GLY A 130 -2.53 5.87 -20.77
CA GLY A 130 -3.04 5.58 -22.12
C GLY A 130 -2.60 4.20 -22.64
N SER A 131 -1.43 3.73 -22.21
CA SER A 131 -0.95 2.38 -22.49
C SER A 131 -0.10 1.84 -21.33
N TRP A 132 0.05 0.52 -21.26
CA TRP A 132 0.78 -0.16 -20.20
C TRP A 132 1.75 -1.20 -20.74
N GLN A 133 2.94 -1.25 -20.18
CA GLN A 133 3.96 -2.23 -20.48
C GLN A 133 4.27 -3.06 -19.24
N LEU A 134 4.27 -4.39 -19.38
CA LEU A 134 4.74 -5.30 -18.33
C LEU A 134 6.24 -5.10 -18.14
N VAL A 135 6.67 -4.90 -16.90
CA VAL A 135 8.09 -4.75 -16.53
C VAL A 135 8.75 -6.13 -16.56
N ARG A 136 9.36 -6.44 -17.71
CA ARG A 136 9.92 -7.76 -17.99
C ARG A 136 11.08 -8.12 -17.07
N GLY A 137 11.92 -7.14 -16.68
CA GLY A 137 13.05 -7.40 -15.78
C GLY A 137 12.64 -8.04 -14.45
N LEU A 138 11.44 -7.70 -13.92
CA LEU A 138 10.88 -8.35 -12.74
C LEU A 138 10.10 -9.63 -13.10
N TRP A 139 9.25 -9.56 -14.13
CA TRP A 139 8.39 -10.68 -14.52
C TRP A 139 9.18 -11.92 -14.92
N ASP A 140 10.28 -11.74 -15.64
CA ASP A 140 11.13 -12.84 -16.11
C ASP A 140 12.20 -13.26 -15.10
N HIS A 141 12.27 -12.60 -13.93
CA HIS A 141 13.25 -12.94 -12.91
C HIS A 141 13.00 -14.34 -12.34
N PRO A 142 14.04 -15.23 -12.26
CA PRO A 142 13.86 -16.61 -11.83
C PRO A 142 13.20 -16.78 -10.47
N LYS A 143 13.53 -15.90 -9.53
CA LYS A 143 12.99 -15.91 -8.16
C LYS A 143 11.50 -15.53 -8.07
N ARG A 144 10.91 -14.94 -9.11
CA ARG A 144 9.46 -14.71 -9.18
C ARG A 144 8.67 -16.01 -9.02
N LYS A 145 9.18 -17.10 -9.54
CA LYS A 145 8.53 -18.42 -9.44
C LYS A 145 8.40 -18.97 -8.01
N GLU A 146 9.09 -18.37 -7.07
CA GLU A 146 8.97 -18.70 -5.65
C GLU A 146 7.82 -17.95 -4.94
N TRP A 147 7.22 -16.93 -5.59
CA TRP A 147 6.12 -16.17 -5.03
C TRP A 147 4.86 -17.03 -4.92
N PHE A 148 4.09 -16.83 -3.86
CA PHE A 148 2.82 -17.53 -3.64
C PHE A 148 1.75 -16.60 -3.09
N GLY A 149 0.50 -17.05 -3.02
CA GLY A 149 -0.60 -16.29 -2.45
C GLY A 149 -0.47 -16.21 -0.92
N GLY A 150 -0.74 -15.02 -0.37
CA GLY A 150 -0.77 -14.75 1.07
C GLY A 150 -2.07 -14.06 1.45
N GLY A 151 -2.11 -12.74 1.33
CA GLY A 151 -3.33 -11.96 1.56
C GLY A 151 -4.39 -12.07 0.45
N ALA A 152 -4.05 -12.68 -0.67
CA ALA A 152 -4.90 -13.03 -1.79
C ALA A 152 -4.50 -14.43 -2.29
N ASP A 153 -5.32 -15.05 -3.15
CA ASP A 153 -5.03 -16.37 -3.72
C ASP A 153 -3.77 -16.37 -4.60
N LEU A 154 -3.42 -15.19 -5.12
CA LEU A 154 -2.25 -14.95 -5.97
C LEU A 154 -1.29 -13.96 -5.30
N PRO A 155 0.00 -14.04 -5.60
CA PRO A 155 0.94 -13.01 -5.16
C PRO A 155 0.56 -11.65 -5.75
N GLY A 156 0.82 -10.58 -5.00
CA GLY A 156 0.46 -9.24 -5.43
C GLY A 156 1.48 -8.19 -5.03
N ILE A 157 1.74 -7.27 -5.95
CA ILE A 157 2.60 -6.11 -5.72
C ILE A 157 1.74 -4.99 -5.15
N HIS A 158 1.90 -4.70 -3.85
CA HIS A 158 1.07 -3.74 -3.12
C HIS A 158 1.81 -2.47 -2.69
N SER A 159 3.13 -2.48 -2.71
CA SER A 159 3.94 -1.31 -2.35
C SER A 159 4.88 -0.97 -3.48
N LEU A 160 4.90 0.31 -3.83
CA LEU A 160 5.84 0.91 -4.76
C LEU A 160 6.40 2.17 -4.10
N SER A 161 7.71 2.30 -4.11
CA SER A 161 8.41 3.44 -3.54
C SER A 161 9.49 3.90 -4.48
N ILE A 162 9.20 4.93 -5.25
CA ILE A 162 10.15 5.58 -6.14
C ILE A 162 10.99 6.57 -5.32
N HIS A 163 12.30 6.55 -5.48
CA HIS A 163 13.19 7.47 -4.77
C HIS A 163 13.01 8.89 -5.33
N PRO A 164 12.69 9.90 -4.49
CA PRO A 164 12.32 11.23 -4.96
C PRO A 164 13.47 11.99 -5.65
N GLY A 165 14.72 11.71 -5.31
CA GLY A 165 15.90 12.35 -5.89
C GLY A 165 16.58 11.54 -7.01
N ASP A 166 16.29 10.24 -7.14
CA ASP A 166 16.80 9.37 -8.19
C ASP A 166 15.75 8.33 -8.59
N PRO A 167 14.86 8.64 -9.52
CA PRO A 167 13.73 7.78 -9.86
C PRO A 167 14.14 6.45 -10.53
N ARG A 168 15.43 6.23 -10.80
CA ARG A 168 15.93 4.92 -11.20
C ARG A 168 15.89 3.92 -10.04
N GLN A 169 15.94 4.44 -8.81
CA GLN A 169 15.85 3.62 -7.61
C GLN A 169 14.38 3.40 -7.23
N VAL A 170 13.93 2.16 -7.32
CA VAL A 170 12.58 1.74 -6.99
C VAL A 170 12.65 0.59 -5.99
N VAL A 171 11.86 0.67 -4.92
CA VAL A 171 11.65 -0.44 -3.98
C VAL A 171 10.19 -0.84 -4.06
N LEU A 172 9.91 -2.14 -4.10
CA LEU A 172 8.55 -2.66 -4.04
C LEU A 172 8.42 -3.80 -3.04
N GLY A 173 7.17 -4.03 -2.62
CA GLY A 173 6.79 -5.14 -1.76
C GLY A 173 5.78 -6.04 -2.46
N VAL A 174 6.05 -7.35 -2.38
CA VAL A 174 5.21 -8.42 -2.91
C VAL A 174 4.67 -9.23 -1.75
N SER A 175 3.36 -9.42 -1.67
CA SER A 175 2.75 -10.32 -0.69
C SER A 175 3.22 -11.74 -0.95
N CYS A 176 3.88 -12.37 0.06
CA CYS A 176 4.57 -13.65 -0.04
C CYS A 176 5.51 -13.76 -1.25
N GLY A 177 6.29 -12.69 -1.46
CA GLY A 177 7.25 -12.59 -2.56
C GLY A 177 8.44 -11.68 -2.26
N GLY A 178 8.50 -11.13 -1.03
CA GLY A 178 9.60 -10.33 -0.52
C GLY A 178 9.59 -8.87 -0.94
N ALA A 179 10.63 -8.16 -0.52
CA ALA A 179 10.96 -6.83 -1.00
C ALA A 179 11.92 -6.94 -2.19
N TRP A 180 11.77 -6.05 -3.16
CA TRP A 180 12.58 -6.00 -4.37
C TRP A 180 13.07 -4.61 -4.63
N ARG A 181 14.23 -4.49 -5.26
CA ARG A 181 14.86 -3.22 -5.56
C ARG A 181 15.41 -3.19 -6.99
N SER A 182 15.21 -2.06 -7.65
CA SER A 182 15.85 -1.69 -8.92
C SER A 182 16.70 -0.44 -8.71
N GLU A 183 17.82 -0.34 -9.44
CA GLU A 183 18.70 0.84 -9.47
C GLU A 183 18.78 1.46 -10.88
N ASP A 184 18.09 0.90 -11.84
CA ASP A 184 18.14 1.26 -13.25
C ASP A 184 16.77 1.59 -13.85
N GLY A 185 15.81 1.96 -13.00
CA GLY A 185 14.47 2.34 -13.45
C GLY A 185 13.59 1.17 -13.84
N GLY A 186 13.86 -0.02 -13.28
CA GLY A 186 13.05 -1.21 -13.46
C GLY A 186 13.51 -2.15 -14.56
N ASP A 187 14.67 -1.89 -15.19
CA ASP A 187 15.22 -2.79 -16.20
C ASP A 187 15.72 -4.09 -15.57
N THR A 188 16.37 -4.00 -14.39
CA THR A 188 16.78 -5.15 -13.59
C THR A 188 16.30 -5.01 -12.14
N TRP A 189 16.15 -6.15 -11.48
CA TRP A 189 15.65 -6.25 -10.10
C TRP A 189 16.48 -7.23 -9.28
N ALA A 190 16.63 -6.94 -8.01
CA ALA A 190 17.26 -7.81 -7.03
C ALA A 190 16.35 -7.96 -5.80
N LEU A 191 16.38 -9.13 -5.17
CA LEU A 191 15.79 -9.35 -3.85
C LEU A 191 16.42 -8.39 -2.84
N SER A 192 15.62 -7.92 -1.92
CA SER A 192 15.98 -6.85 -0.99
C SER A 192 15.28 -7.03 0.36
N SER A 193 15.14 -8.28 0.81
CA SER A 193 14.50 -8.64 2.08
C SER A 193 15.50 -9.03 3.17
N LYS A 194 16.80 -8.85 2.95
CA LYS A 194 17.84 -9.22 3.91
C LYS A 194 17.57 -8.65 5.31
N GLY A 195 17.46 -9.54 6.31
CA GLY A 195 17.13 -9.17 7.69
C GLY A 195 15.64 -9.28 8.06
N MET A 196 14.75 -9.48 7.08
CA MET A 196 13.38 -9.94 7.34
C MET A 196 13.36 -11.44 7.63
N PHE A 197 12.32 -11.92 8.28
CA PHE A 197 12.13 -13.33 8.58
C PHE A 197 10.67 -13.77 8.53
N ALA A 198 10.44 -15.01 8.15
CA ALA A 198 9.13 -15.63 7.96
C ALA A 198 8.93 -16.81 8.93
N GLU A 199 8.29 -16.58 10.08
CA GLU A 199 8.09 -17.61 11.11
C GLU A 199 7.05 -18.66 10.69
N TYR A 200 6.24 -18.39 9.69
CA TYR A 200 5.30 -19.34 9.08
C TYR A 200 6.00 -20.37 8.18
N MET A 201 7.31 -20.21 7.92
CA MET A 201 8.09 -21.13 7.12
C MET A 201 8.91 -22.09 8.01
N PRO A 202 9.33 -23.26 7.48
CA PRO A 202 10.27 -24.11 8.18
C PRO A 202 11.55 -23.34 8.55
N PRO A 203 12.21 -23.68 9.68
CA PRO A 203 13.38 -22.93 10.18
C PRO A 203 14.49 -22.71 9.14
N GLN A 204 14.70 -23.69 8.25
CA GLN A 204 15.73 -23.63 7.20
C GLN A 204 15.41 -22.61 6.09
N ARG A 205 14.15 -22.19 5.99
CA ARG A 205 13.67 -21.23 4.99
C ARG A 205 13.22 -19.91 5.59
N ARG A 206 13.33 -19.76 6.90
CA ARG A 206 12.85 -18.59 7.64
C ARG A 206 13.41 -17.28 7.08
N ASP A 207 14.67 -17.27 6.67
CA ASP A 207 15.37 -16.08 6.21
C ASP A 207 15.49 -16.00 4.68
N ASP A 208 14.79 -16.88 3.93
CA ASP A 208 14.73 -16.82 2.47
C ASP A 208 14.08 -15.50 2.04
N GLU A 209 14.80 -14.71 1.25
CA GLU A 209 14.34 -13.38 0.85
C GLU A 209 13.10 -13.39 -0.05
N ALA A 210 12.97 -14.41 -0.92
CA ALA A 210 11.91 -14.49 -1.93
C ALA A 210 10.53 -14.87 -1.38
N ILE A 211 10.47 -15.34 -0.11
CA ILE A 211 9.22 -15.79 0.51
C ILE A 211 8.72 -14.86 1.62
N GLN A 212 9.44 -13.79 1.88
CA GLN A 212 9.03 -12.82 2.89
C GLN A 212 7.67 -12.18 2.52
N ASP A 213 6.87 -11.84 3.54
CA ASP A 213 5.56 -11.24 3.34
C ASP A 213 5.48 -9.82 3.94
N PRO A 214 6.10 -8.82 3.29
CA PRO A 214 5.83 -7.45 3.66
C PRO A 214 4.35 -7.13 3.37
N HIS A 215 3.66 -6.54 4.33
CA HIS A 215 2.29 -6.07 4.15
C HIS A 215 2.23 -4.64 3.59
N ARG A 216 3.18 -3.81 3.94
CA ARG A 216 3.33 -2.46 3.41
C ARG A 216 4.77 -1.99 3.57
N ILE A 217 5.33 -1.35 2.54
CA ILE A 217 6.63 -0.66 2.58
C ILE A 217 6.39 0.81 2.23
N VAL A 218 6.93 1.71 3.04
CA VAL A 218 6.84 3.17 2.85
C VAL A 218 8.20 3.82 3.07
N ARG A 219 8.42 4.98 2.47
CA ARG A 219 9.68 5.74 2.48
C ARG A 219 9.46 7.11 3.12
N CYS A 220 10.44 7.59 3.88
CA CYS A 220 10.51 8.99 4.26
C CYS A 220 10.99 9.82 3.06
N ALA A 221 10.16 10.75 2.58
CA ALA A 221 10.45 11.48 1.33
C ALA A 221 11.71 12.35 1.42
N ALA A 222 11.93 13.05 2.54
CA ALA A 222 13.11 13.90 2.75
C ALA A 222 14.38 13.11 3.10
N HIS A 223 14.26 11.86 3.52
CA HIS A 223 15.38 10.97 3.85
C HIS A 223 15.16 9.61 3.17
N PRO A 224 15.37 9.51 1.87
CA PRO A 224 14.91 8.37 1.08
C PRO A 224 15.64 7.06 1.36
N GLU A 225 16.78 7.08 2.06
CA GLU A 225 17.41 5.85 2.55
C GLU A 225 16.65 5.21 3.73
N ARG A 226 15.76 5.98 4.39
CA ARG A 226 14.91 5.49 5.47
C ARG A 226 13.61 4.96 4.93
N LEU A 227 13.41 3.63 5.09
CA LEU A 227 12.14 2.96 4.81
C LEU A 227 11.63 2.24 6.07
N TRP A 228 10.31 2.04 6.07
CA TRP A 228 9.61 1.29 7.10
C TRP A 228 8.77 0.21 6.43
N ALA A 229 8.71 -0.97 7.05
CA ALA A 229 7.88 -2.06 6.57
C ALA A 229 7.04 -2.64 7.71
N GLN A 230 5.74 -2.70 7.52
CA GLN A 230 4.90 -3.66 8.23
C GLN A 230 5.01 -4.98 7.50
N HIS A 231 5.34 -6.03 8.20
CA HIS A 231 5.52 -7.38 7.69
C HIS A 231 4.62 -8.34 8.46
N HIS A 232 4.38 -9.53 7.91
CA HIS A 232 3.60 -10.58 8.57
C HIS A 232 4.13 -10.93 9.96
N ASN A 233 5.44 -11.06 10.13
CA ASN A 233 6.07 -11.42 11.40
C ASN A 233 6.72 -10.26 12.15
N GLY A 234 6.42 -9.01 11.80
CA GLY A 234 7.01 -7.91 12.55
C GLY A 234 6.97 -6.56 11.86
N VAL A 235 7.67 -5.63 12.46
CA VAL A 235 7.93 -4.30 11.93
C VAL A 235 9.41 -4.19 11.63
N PHE A 236 9.75 -3.67 10.46
CA PHE A 236 11.14 -3.56 10.02
C PHE A 236 11.44 -2.14 9.56
N ARG A 237 12.69 -1.74 9.74
CA ARG A 237 13.24 -0.47 9.28
C ARG A 237 14.48 -0.72 8.44
N SER A 238 14.63 0.01 7.35
CA SER A 238 15.84 0.11 6.56
C SER A 238 16.44 1.50 6.68
N ASP A 239 17.77 1.57 6.73
CA ASP A 239 18.56 2.80 6.76
C ASP A 239 19.47 2.93 5.52
N ASP A 240 19.31 2.05 4.55
CA ASP A 240 20.19 1.91 3.38
C ASP A 240 19.41 1.78 2.05
N GLY A 241 18.25 2.41 1.98
CA GLY A 241 17.42 2.42 0.76
C GLY A 241 16.71 1.09 0.47
N GLY A 242 16.52 0.27 1.51
CA GLY A 242 15.84 -1.02 1.40
C GLY A 242 16.79 -2.19 1.11
N ARG A 243 18.12 -2.02 1.16
CA ARG A 243 19.07 -3.13 0.93
C ARG A 243 19.09 -4.13 2.08
N SER A 244 18.88 -3.63 3.30
CA SER A 244 18.77 -4.48 4.49
C SER A 244 17.76 -3.91 5.49
N TRP A 245 17.28 -4.77 6.38
CA TRP A 245 16.21 -4.46 7.32
C TRP A 245 16.56 -4.89 8.73
N VAL A 246 16.17 -4.07 9.70
CA VAL A 246 16.31 -4.32 11.14
C VAL A 246 14.92 -4.52 11.73
N SER A 247 14.72 -5.62 12.45
CA SER A 247 13.49 -5.89 13.19
C SER A 247 13.33 -4.95 14.39
N LEU A 248 12.10 -4.51 14.63
CA LEU A 248 11.72 -3.59 15.69
C LEU A 248 10.66 -4.21 16.59
N ASP A 249 10.74 -3.94 17.91
CA ASP A 249 9.79 -4.43 18.91
C ASP A 249 8.67 -3.40 19.12
N ALA A 250 7.74 -3.32 18.17
CA ALA A 250 6.61 -2.40 18.26
C ALA A 250 5.58 -2.84 19.31
N ARG A 251 4.92 -1.87 19.94
CA ARG A 251 3.90 -2.10 20.98
C ARG A 251 2.55 -1.53 20.55
N PRO A 252 1.41 -2.12 20.94
CA PRO A 252 1.26 -3.31 21.77
C PRO A 252 1.45 -4.63 21.00
N SER A 253 1.56 -4.61 19.67
CA SER A 253 1.82 -5.76 18.81
C SER A 253 2.71 -5.37 17.65
N VAL A 254 3.50 -6.33 17.17
CA VAL A 254 4.31 -6.19 15.94
C VAL A 254 3.54 -6.60 14.69
N PHE A 255 2.37 -7.23 14.85
CA PHE A 255 1.52 -7.64 13.73
C PHE A 255 0.56 -6.51 13.34
N GLY A 256 0.32 -6.36 12.05
CA GLY A 256 -0.60 -5.42 11.45
C GLY A 256 -0.46 -5.40 9.93
N PHE A 257 -1.08 -4.42 9.28
CA PHE A 257 -1.03 -4.30 7.82
C PHE A 257 -0.56 -2.93 7.35
N ALA A 258 -0.84 -1.89 8.10
CA ALA A 258 -0.59 -0.50 7.71
C ALA A 258 0.63 0.07 8.41
N VAL A 259 1.42 0.82 7.66
CA VAL A 259 2.50 1.67 8.17
C VAL A 259 2.51 2.98 7.38
N ALA A 260 2.74 4.10 8.07
CA ALA A 260 2.99 5.41 7.48
C ALA A 260 4.32 5.96 8.00
N ALA A 261 5.10 6.60 7.14
CA ALA A 261 6.35 7.26 7.49
C ALA A 261 6.16 8.78 7.44
N HIS A 262 6.72 9.48 8.42
CA HIS A 262 6.70 10.94 8.40
C HIS A 262 7.49 11.45 7.18
N PRO A 263 6.95 12.40 6.39
CA PRO A 263 7.58 12.81 5.13
C PRO A 263 8.95 13.48 5.30
N THR A 264 9.20 14.13 6.44
CA THR A 264 10.45 14.89 6.69
C THR A 264 11.23 14.46 7.94
N GLN A 265 10.62 13.66 8.84
CA GLN A 265 11.28 13.18 10.07
C GLN A 265 11.52 11.67 9.95
N PRO A 266 12.73 11.22 9.57
CA PRO A 266 13.00 9.81 9.24
C PRO A 266 12.79 8.85 10.42
N ASP A 267 12.88 9.34 11.64
CA ASP A 267 12.74 8.55 12.86
C ASP A 267 11.30 8.40 13.35
N THR A 268 10.35 9.02 12.63
CA THR A 268 8.93 9.02 13.00
C THR A 268 8.12 8.16 12.03
N ALA A 269 7.34 7.21 12.59
CA ALA A 269 6.42 6.36 11.85
C ALA A 269 5.20 5.97 12.70
N TRP A 270 4.12 5.58 12.01
CA TRP A 270 2.86 5.13 12.62
C TRP A 270 2.46 3.76 12.10
N LEU A 271 1.87 2.95 12.98
CA LEU A 271 1.35 1.62 12.70
C LEU A 271 -0.07 1.50 13.25
N VAL A 272 -0.89 0.64 12.66
CA VAL A 272 -2.17 0.23 13.26
C VAL A 272 -2.09 -1.26 13.56
N PRO A 273 -1.82 -1.63 14.84
CA PRO A 273 -1.57 -3.01 15.21
C PRO A 273 -2.84 -3.86 15.25
N ALA A 274 -2.69 -5.14 14.97
CA ALA A 274 -3.65 -6.21 15.22
C ALA A 274 -3.02 -7.27 16.11
N VAL A 275 -3.80 -8.26 16.58
CA VAL A 275 -3.29 -9.29 17.49
C VAL A 275 -2.29 -10.19 16.77
N LYS A 276 -2.73 -10.92 15.75
CA LYS A 276 -1.93 -11.85 14.93
C LYS A 276 -2.70 -12.27 13.68
N ASP A 277 -2.10 -13.09 12.82
CA ASP A 277 -2.67 -13.44 11.52
C ASP A 277 -3.99 -14.23 11.62
N ASP A 278 -4.08 -15.19 12.50
CA ASP A 278 -5.29 -16.00 12.72
C ASP A 278 -6.30 -15.33 13.68
N GLU A 279 -5.97 -14.14 14.20
CA GLU A 279 -6.83 -13.32 15.06
C GLU A 279 -6.72 -11.84 14.63
N ARG A 280 -7.29 -11.54 13.46
CA ARG A 280 -7.22 -10.21 12.82
C ARG A 280 -8.20 -9.23 13.46
N VAL A 281 -7.94 -8.90 14.71
CA VAL A 281 -8.69 -7.89 15.48
C VAL A 281 -7.70 -6.98 16.22
N PRO A 282 -8.12 -5.77 16.63
CA PRO A 282 -7.28 -4.91 17.44
C PRO A 282 -6.90 -5.55 18.76
N PRO A 283 -5.68 -5.32 19.30
CA PRO A 283 -5.29 -5.80 20.62
C PRO A 283 -6.29 -5.39 21.70
N GLU A 284 -6.70 -6.34 22.55
CA GLU A 284 -7.67 -6.13 23.65
C GLU A 284 -9.03 -5.56 23.17
N ALA A 285 -9.42 -5.78 21.90
CA ALA A 285 -10.60 -5.19 21.27
C ALA A 285 -10.64 -3.64 21.42
N ARG A 286 -9.48 -2.99 21.24
CA ARG A 286 -9.26 -1.54 21.31
C ARG A 286 -8.52 -1.06 20.07
N VAL A 287 -9.07 -0.12 19.34
CA VAL A 287 -8.34 0.51 18.23
C VAL A 287 -7.27 1.45 18.80
N VAL A 288 -6.05 1.24 18.39
CA VAL A 288 -4.91 2.07 18.78
C VAL A 288 -4.03 2.35 17.56
N VAL A 289 -3.26 3.42 17.64
CA VAL A 289 -2.18 3.71 16.70
C VAL A 289 -0.87 3.71 17.46
N SER A 290 0.12 2.97 16.98
CA SER A 290 1.46 2.97 17.55
C SER A 290 2.31 3.98 16.81
N ARG A 291 2.97 4.87 17.53
CA ARG A 291 3.87 5.88 16.97
C ARG A 291 5.26 5.74 17.57
N THR A 292 6.29 5.83 16.75
CA THR A 292 7.67 6.05 17.16
C THR A 292 8.14 7.42 16.69
N ARG A 293 9.07 8.03 17.45
CA ARG A 293 9.77 9.27 17.09
C ARG A 293 11.30 9.14 17.23
N ASP A 294 11.78 7.94 17.50
CA ASP A 294 13.18 7.63 17.78
C ASP A 294 13.69 6.41 17.01
N ALA A 295 13.20 6.26 15.78
CA ALA A 295 13.58 5.19 14.87
C ALA A 295 13.20 3.79 15.36
N GLY A 296 12.09 3.67 16.13
CA GLY A 296 11.57 2.40 16.62
C GLY A 296 12.20 1.88 17.90
N LYS A 297 12.98 2.71 18.61
CA LYS A 297 13.53 2.33 19.94
C LYS A 297 12.44 2.32 20.99
N THR A 298 11.51 3.27 20.94
CA THR A 298 10.33 3.34 21.80
C THR A 298 9.05 3.56 21.00
N TRP A 299 7.92 3.16 21.57
CA TRP A 299 6.61 3.25 20.94
C TRP A 299 5.56 3.83 21.88
N GLU A 300 4.89 4.87 21.42
CA GLU A 300 3.73 5.47 22.06
C GLU A 300 2.46 4.77 21.55
N VAL A 301 1.55 4.40 22.45
CA VAL A 301 0.27 3.79 22.09
C VAL A 301 -0.84 4.83 22.21
N LEU A 302 -1.25 5.37 21.08
CA LEU A 302 -2.21 6.48 20.95
C LEU A 302 -3.64 5.93 20.97
N ARG A 303 -4.51 6.51 21.81
CA ARG A 303 -5.87 6.01 22.07
C ARG A 303 -6.95 7.08 22.02
N ARG A 304 -6.58 8.36 22.19
CA ARG A 304 -7.57 9.43 22.35
C ARG A 304 -8.42 9.59 21.10
N GLY A 305 -9.74 9.58 21.28
CA GLY A 305 -10.70 9.67 20.18
C GLY A 305 -10.96 8.37 19.41
N LEU A 306 -10.27 7.28 19.76
CA LEU A 306 -10.46 5.96 19.16
C LEU A 306 -11.32 5.06 20.05
N PRO A 307 -12.08 4.09 19.49
CA PRO A 307 -12.91 3.18 20.28
C PRO A 307 -12.04 2.27 21.17
N GLN A 308 -12.37 2.22 22.47
CA GLN A 308 -11.59 1.54 23.49
C GLN A 308 -12.32 0.34 24.12
N THR A 309 -13.44 -0.06 23.56
CA THR A 309 -14.20 -1.25 24.00
C THR A 309 -14.91 -1.85 22.80
N HIS A 310 -14.91 -3.18 22.71
CA HIS A 310 -15.64 -3.94 21.68
C HIS A 310 -15.38 -3.46 20.25
N ALA A 311 -14.16 -3.07 19.95
CA ALA A 311 -13.75 -2.62 18.62
C ALA A 311 -13.06 -3.76 17.86
N TYR A 312 -13.54 -4.05 16.67
CA TYR A 312 -13.05 -5.14 15.81
C TYR A 312 -12.61 -4.64 14.43
N ASP A 313 -12.28 -3.36 14.36
CA ASP A 313 -11.84 -2.67 13.15
C ASP A 313 -10.42 -3.10 12.77
N ILE A 314 -10.20 -3.45 11.51
CA ILE A 314 -8.87 -3.68 10.95
C ILE A 314 -8.58 -2.60 9.91
N VAL A 315 -7.37 -2.05 9.97
CA VAL A 315 -6.86 -1.08 9.00
C VAL A 315 -5.86 -1.79 8.09
N TYR A 316 -6.24 -1.97 6.81
CA TYR A 316 -5.38 -2.64 5.84
C TYR A 316 -4.36 -1.69 5.23
N ARG A 317 -3.31 -2.23 4.65
CA ARG A 317 -2.12 -1.69 3.96
C ARG A 317 -2.19 -0.22 3.56
N HIS A 318 -3.15 0.14 2.70
CA HIS A 318 -3.29 1.48 2.11
C HIS A 318 -4.32 2.36 2.83
N ALA A 319 -4.93 1.83 3.89
CA ALA A 319 -5.98 2.53 4.62
C ALA A 319 -5.45 3.37 5.80
N LEU A 320 -4.15 3.65 5.82
CA LEU A 320 -3.48 4.65 6.67
C LEU A 320 -2.62 5.53 5.76
N ASP A 321 -2.78 6.85 5.89
CA ASP A 321 -1.98 7.83 5.16
C ASP A 321 -1.64 9.03 6.02
N VAL A 322 -0.56 9.74 5.67
CA VAL A 322 -0.08 10.95 6.31
C VAL A 322 0.12 12.03 5.26
N ASP A 323 -0.28 13.26 5.56
CA ASP A 323 -0.10 14.40 4.67
C ASP A 323 1.36 14.89 4.58
N ALA A 324 1.63 15.79 3.66
CA ALA A 324 2.98 16.34 3.45
C ALA A 324 3.53 17.10 4.67
N THR A 325 2.69 17.53 5.61
CA THR A 325 3.12 18.21 6.85
C THR A 325 3.56 17.23 7.93
N GLY A 326 3.15 15.96 7.84
CA GLY A 326 3.37 14.96 8.89
C GLY A 326 2.48 15.14 10.13
N GLN A 327 1.56 16.10 10.10
CA GLN A 327 0.66 16.38 11.22
C GLN A 327 -0.72 15.75 11.04
N ARG A 328 -1.19 15.65 9.81
CA ARG A 328 -2.50 15.07 9.54
C ARG A 328 -2.36 13.63 9.11
N LEU A 329 -3.08 12.76 9.80
CA LEU A 329 -3.23 11.37 9.38
C LEU A 329 -4.73 11.07 9.18
N ALA A 330 -4.98 10.11 8.32
CA ALA A 330 -6.29 9.51 8.18
C ALA A 330 -6.15 7.99 8.17
N MET A 331 -7.10 7.29 8.79
CA MET A 331 -7.18 5.83 8.69
C MET A 331 -8.61 5.36 8.51
N GLY A 332 -8.77 4.35 7.66
CA GLY A 332 -10.05 3.73 7.37
C GLY A 332 -10.04 2.24 7.69
N SER A 333 -11.17 1.71 8.14
CA SER A 333 -11.26 0.31 8.57
C SER A 333 -12.09 -0.57 7.63
N THR A 334 -11.94 -1.86 7.79
CA THR A 334 -12.73 -2.89 7.11
C THR A 334 -14.20 -2.89 7.52
N THR A 335 -14.56 -2.24 8.63
CA THR A 335 -15.93 -2.07 9.12
C THR A 335 -16.58 -0.78 8.62
N GLY A 336 -15.81 0.09 7.93
CA GLY A 336 -16.31 1.34 7.35
C GLY A 336 -16.15 2.56 8.24
N SER A 337 -15.40 2.44 9.33
CA SER A 337 -15.05 3.59 10.17
C SER A 337 -13.88 4.36 9.56
N LEU A 338 -13.98 5.69 9.55
CA LEU A 338 -12.95 6.62 9.11
C LEU A 338 -12.60 7.57 10.25
N TRP A 339 -11.32 7.65 10.59
CA TRP A 339 -10.78 8.58 11.57
C TRP A 339 -9.73 9.48 10.95
N ALA A 340 -9.63 10.69 11.44
CA ALA A 340 -8.60 11.66 11.06
C ALA A 340 -8.06 12.38 12.29
N THR A 341 -6.82 12.85 12.19
CA THR A 341 -6.15 13.65 13.21
C THR A 341 -5.46 14.84 12.55
N GLY A 342 -5.14 15.88 13.33
CA GLY A 342 -4.41 17.06 12.88
C GLY A 342 -3.15 17.36 13.69
N ASP A 343 -2.75 16.48 14.60
CA ASP A 343 -1.69 16.68 15.60
C ASP A 343 -0.69 15.51 15.69
N GLY A 344 -0.49 14.83 14.56
CA GLY A 344 0.43 13.69 14.51
C GLY A 344 -0.10 12.44 15.19
N GLY A 345 -1.41 12.37 15.46
CA GLY A 345 -2.06 11.21 16.06
C GLY A 345 -2.33 11.31 17.56
N ASP A 346 -2.07 12.45 18.19
CA ASP A 346 -2.30 12.63 19.62
C ASP A 346 -3.79 12.55 19.97
N GLU A 347 -4.65 13.09 19.10
CA GLU A 347 -6.10 12.99 19.22
C GLU A 347 -6.77 12.70 17.87
N TRP A 348 -7.63 11.69 17.83
CA TRP A 348 -8.35 11.25 16.64
C TRP A 348 -9.81 11.67 16.70
N THR A 349 -10.34 12.09 15.58
CA THR A 349 -11.77 12.39 15.40
C THR A 349 -12.38 11.36 14.47
N CYS A 350 -13.51 10.76 14.88
CA CYS A 350 -14.30 9.93 13.98
C CYS A 350 -14.98 10.83 12.94
N VAL A 351 -14.62 10.63 11.67
CA VAL A 351 -15.23 11.33 10.53
C VAL A 351 -16.52 10.65 10.13
N SER A 352 -16.56 9.32 10.13
CA SER A 352 -17.75 8.53 9.82
C SER A 352 -17.55 7.08 10.30
N ASN A 353 -18.64 6.43 10.73
CA ASN A 353 -18.73 4.98 11.01
C ASN A 353 -19.71 4.25 10.09
N HIS A 354 -20.11 4.89 8.99
CA HIS A 354 -21.15 4.38 8.09
C HIS A 354 -20.69 4.25 6.65
N LEU A 355 -19.38 4.40 6.38
CA LEU A 355 -18.83 4.15 5.05
C LEU A 355 -18.82 2.64 4.75
N PRO A 356 -18.81 2.25 3.47
CA PRO A 356 -18.50 0.88 3.13
C PRO A 356 -17.09 0.48 3.59
N PRO A 357 -16.74 -0.82 3.67
CA PRO A 357 -15.37 -1.26 3.94
C PRO A 357 -14.35 -0.44 3.18
N ILE A 358 -13.39 0.16 3.90
CA ILE A 358 -12.39 1.06 3.34
C ILE A 358 -11.15 0.26 2.94
N TYR A 359 -10.68 0.47 1.71
CA TYR A 359 -9.51 -0.20 1.17
C TYR A 359 -8.27 0.68 1.16
N ALA A 360 -8.44 1.98 0.90
CA ALA A 360 -7.35 2.94 0.87
C ALA A 360 -7.82 4.35 1.26
N VAL A 361 -6.92 5.11 1.85
CA VAL A 361 -7.07 6.55 2.07
C VAL A 361 -5.86 7.26 1.46
N ARG A 362 -6.08 8.45 0.88
CA ARG A 362 -5.01 9.24 0.25
C ARG A 362 -5.28 10.73 0.42
N PHE A 363 -4.33 11.43 1.02
CA PHE A 363 -4.33 12.89 1.00
C PHE A 363 -3.96 13.39 -0.40
N VAL A 364 -4.53 14.53 -0.79
CA VAL A 364 -4.03 15.31 -1.92
C VAL A 364 -2.83 16.09 -1.43
N ALA A 365 -1.68 15.81 -2.03
CA ALA A 365 -0.42 16.47 -1.69
C ALA A 365 -0.36 17.91 -2.27
#